data_3f04b417c6b8d74711f63bf6a5027976
#
_entry.id   3f04b417c6b8d74711f63bf6a5027976
#
_cell.length_a   1.000
_cell.length_b   1.000
_cell.length_c   1.000
_cell.angle_alpha   90.00
_cell.angle_beta   90.00
_cell.angle_gamma   90.00
#
_symmetry.space_group_name_H-M   'P 1'
#
loop_
_entity.id
_entity.type
_entity.pdbx_description
1 polymer ?
#
loop_
_entity_poly.entity_id
_entity_poly.type
_entity_poly.pdbx_seq_one_letter_code
_entity_poly.pdbx_strand_id
1 'polypeptide(L)'
;LLINVRKQFCTNGIGQIYGQEKNITTYNLARMNMFLHGVLPENQHLRNGDTLDADWPTDEETEFDAVTMNPPYSANWSAAEGFKQDERFMDYGGKLAPKSKADYAFLLHGFYHLKQTGTMAIVLPHGVLFRGAAEGSIRKTLLENGSIYAVIGLPSNMFYNTSIPTCIIVLKKHREGRDVLFIDASKLFEKEKKQNVMKEEHIDHVLELYNNRKTVEKEAY
;
A
#
# COMPACT_ATOMS: atom_id res chain seq x y z
N LEU A 1 6.30 -2.44 -9.65
CA LEU A 1 5.15 -2.89 -8.87
C LEU A 1 3.93 -3.11 -9.78
N LEU A 2 3.36 -2.08 -10.41
CA LEU A 2 2.16 -2.16 -11.27
C LEU A 2 2.29 -3.16 -12.42
N ILE A 3 3.43 -3.24 -13.09
CA ILE A 3 3.69 -4.22 -14.16
C ILE A 3 3.59 -5.66 -13.64
N ASN A 4 4.10 -5.93 -12.44
CA ASN A 4 4.03 -7.27 -11.85
C ASN A 4 2.58 -7.62 -11.45
N VAL A 5 1.84 -6.66 -10.89
CA VAL A 5 0.41 -6.85 -10.62
C VAL A 5 -0.35 -7.17 -11.92
N ARG A 6 -0.12 -6.39 -12.99
CA ARG A 6 -0.72 -6.66 -14.29
C ARG A 6 -0.44 -8.08 -14.79
N LYS A 7 0.79 -8.57 -14.68
CA LYS A 7 1.16 -9.92 -15.11
C LYS A 7 0.38 -11.02 -14.36
N GLN A 8 0.05 -10.79 -13.10
CA GLN A 8 -0.67 -11.75 -12.27
C GLN A 8 -2.19 -11.73 -12.51
N PHE A 9 -2.77 -10.55 -12.73
CA PHE A 9 -4.23 -10.38 -12.80
C PHE A 9 -4.79 -10.36 -14.22
N CYS A 10 -3.97 -10.11 -15.24
CA CYS A 10 -4.45 -9.90 -16.60
C CYS A 10 -4.06 -11.05 -17.55
N THR A 11 -4.53 -12.25 -17.27
CA THR A 11 -4.39 -13.40 -18.18
C THR A 11 -5.27 -13.25 -19.44
N ASN A 12 -6.40 -12.54 -19.36
CA ASN A 12 -7.40 -12.43 -20.44
C ASN A 12 -7.84 -11.00 -20.77
N GLY A 13 -7.18 -9.97 -20.25
CA GLY A 13 -7.59 -8.60 -20.51
C GLY A 13 -6.62 -7.59 -19.95
N ILE A 14 -6.60 -6.42 -20.53
CA ILE A 14 -5.71 -5.33 -20.13
C ILE A 14 -6.48 -4.48 -19.12
N GLY A 15 -6.08 -4.57 -17.87
CA GLY A 15 -6.54 -3.63 -16.87
C GLY A 15 -6.01 -2.22 -17.15
N GLN A 16 -6.80 -1.22 -16.82
CA GLN A 16 -6.36 0.15 -16.79
C GLN A 16 -5.35 0.34 -15.64
N ILE A 17 -4.24 1.02 -15.90
CA ILE A 17 -3.18 1.25 -14.93
C ILE A 17 -3.12 2.74 -14.60
N TYR A 18 -3.33 3.07 -13.34
CA TYR A 18 -3.22 4.43 -12.84
C TYR A 18 -2.01 4.58 -11.94
N GLY A 19 -1.35 5.70 -12.02
CA GLY A 19 -0.20 6.00 -11.17
C GLY A 19 0.10 7.49 -11.14
N GLN A 20 0.54 7.97 -9.98
CA GLN A 20 0.95 9.36 -9.80
C GLN A 20 2.36 9.40 -9.22
N GLU A 21 3.20 10.25 -9.77
CA GLU A 21 4.58 10.43 -9.36
C GLU A 21 4.94 11.90 -9.35
N LYS A 22 5.44 12.38 -8.23
CA LYS A 22 5.82 13.79 -8.03
C LYS A 22 7.08 14.17 -8.81
N ASN A 23 8.06 13.28 -8.82
CA ASN A 23 9.33 13.52 -9.50
C ASN A 23 9.19 13.33 -11.00
N ILE A 24 9.41 14.39 -11.79
CA ILE A 24 9.25 14.37 -13.25
C ILE A 24 10.17 13.34 -13.94
N THR A 25 11.38 13.16 -13.44
CA THR A 25 12.32 12.18 -14.02
C THR A 25 11.81 10.76 -13.78
N THR A 26 11.39 10.44 -12.56
CA THR A 26 10.82 9.14 -12.21
C THR A 26 9.50 8.89 -12.96
N TYR A 27 8.67 9.92 -13.12
CA TYR A 27 7.47 9.85 -13.93
C TYR A 27 7.76 9.48 -15.39
N ASN A 28 8.74 10.13 -16.03
CA ASN A 28 9.12 9.83 -17.41
C ASN A 28 9.71 8.43 -17.53
N LEU A 29 10.53 7.98 -16.58
CA LEU A 29 11.04 6.61 -16.52
C LEU A 29 9.92 5.59 -16.36
N ALA A 30 8.93 5.88 -15.52
CA ALA A 30 7.77 5.00 -15.34
C ALA A 30 6.99 4.84 -16.64
N ARG A 31 6.71 5.92 -17.37
CA ARG A 31 6.05 5.88 -18.68
C ARG A 31 6.82 5.03 -19.69
N MET A 32 8.12 5.27 -19.80
CA MET A 32 8.98 4.49 -20.70
C MET A 32 8.98 3.02 -20.32
N ASN A 33 9.08 2.71 -19.03
CA ASN A 33 9.08 1.34 -18.54
C ASN A 33 7.75 0.63 -18.84
N MET A 34 6.60 1.31 -18.67
CA MET A 34 5.30 0.77 -19.06
C MET A 34 5.26 0.43 -20.56
N PHE A 35 5.72 1.34 -21.41
CA PHE A 35 5.79 1.14 -22.85
C PHE A 35 6.67 -0.06 -23.22
N LEU A 36 7.87 -0.17 -22.66
CA LEU A 36 8.79 -1.29 -22.89
C LEU A 36 8.22 -2.65 -22.45
N HIS A 37 7.30 -2.65 -21.51
CA HIS A 37 6.57 -3.84 -21.07
C HIS A 37 5.23 -4.06 -21.78
N GLY A 38 5.00 -3.38 -22.92
CA GLY A 38 3.83 -3.59 -23.77
C GLY A 38 2.52 -3.09 -23.16
N VAL A 39 2.57 -2.09 -22.27
CA VAL A 39 1.37 -1.38 -21.83
C VAL A 39 1.04 -0.33 -22.88
N LEU A 40 -0.09 -0.49 -23.54
CA LEU A 40 -0.53 0.46 -24.56
C LEU A 40 -0.86 1.84 -23.95
N PRO A 41 -0.68 2.94 -24.70
CA PRO A 41 -0.94 4.29 -24.21
C PRO A 41 -2.34 4.48 -23.63
N GLU A 42 -3.35 3.88 -24.26
CA GLU A 42 -4.75 3.95 -23.82
C GLU A 42 -5.03 3.20 -22.50
N ASN A 43 -4.10 2.37 -22.04
CA ASN A 43 -4.23 1.59 -20.82
C ASN A 43 -3.33 2.12 -19.69
N GLN A 44 -2.57 3.19 -19.91
CA GLN A 44 -1.70 3.79 -18.91
C GLN A 44 -2.12 5.22 -18.60
N HIS A 45 -2.62 5.42 -17.42
CA HIS A 45 -3.00 6.72 -16.87
C HIS A 45 -1.98 7.13 -15.83
N LEU A 46 -0.90 7.76 -16.28
CA LEU A 46 0.15 8.24 -15.38
C LEU A 46 0.13 9.76 -15.33
N ARG A 47 0.15 10.32 -14.12
CA ARG A 47 0.15 11.76 -13.87
C ARG A 47 1.42 12.18 -13.14
N ASN A 48 2.01 13.30 -13.56
CA ASN A 48 3.04 13.96 -12.78
C ASN A 48 2.38 14.94 -11.80
N GLY A 49 2.47 14.65 -10.50
CA GLY A 49 1.86 15.45 -9.45
C GLY A 49 2.09 14.88 -8.06
N ASP A 50 1.83 15.70 -7.05
CA ASP A 50 1.89 15.28 -5.66
C ASP A 50 0.58 14.60 -5.27
N THR A 51 0.65 13.34 -4.94
CA THR A 51 -0.50 12.50 -4.58
C THR A 51 -1.29 13.02 -3.37
N LEU A 52 -0.61 13.66 -2.43
CA LEU A 52 -1.26 14.13 -1.21
C LEU A 52 -1.83 15.54 -1.35
N ASP A 53 -1.20 16.41 -2.13
CA ASP A 53 -1.64 17.79 -2.31
C ASP A 53 -2.82 17.90 -3.28
N ALA A 54 -2.88 17.04 -4.30
CA ALA A 54 -3.96 17.02 -5.27
C ALA A 54 -4.50 15.61 -5.45
N ASP A 55 -5.78 15.43 -5.13
CA ASP A 55 -6.46 14.18 -5.40
C ASP A 55 -6.47 13.87 -6.90
N TRP A 56 -6.33 12.58 -7.24
CA TRP A 56 -6.41 12.11 -8.61
C TRP A 56 -6.52 10.57 -8.62
N PRO A 57 -7.29 9.99 -9.52
CA PRO A 57 -8.12 10.63 -10.55
C PRO A 57 -9.45 11.17 -9.98
N THR A 58 -9.88 12.35 -10.44
CA THR A 58 -11.12 13.00 -10.01
C THR A 58 -12.11 13.25 -11.15
N ASP A 59 -11.63 13.15 -12.39
CA ASP A 59 -12.42 13.48 -13.58
C ASP A 59 -13.23 12.29 -14.10
N GLU A 60 -13.01 11.11 -13.52
CA GLU A 60 -13.68 9.87 -13.87
C GLU A 60 -14.19 9.20 -12.58
N GLU A 61 -15.26 8.44 -12.67
CA GLU A 61 -15.69 7.54 -11.58
C GLU A 61 -14.65 6.41 -11.45
N THR A 62 -13.49 6.75 -10.90
CA THR A 62 -12.37 5.83 -10.85
C THR A 62 -12.19 5.27 -9.46
N GLU A 63 -12.77 4.11 -9.25
CA GLU A 63 -12.45 3.24 -8.13
C GLU A 63 -11.66 2.04 -8.65
N PHE A 64 -10.69 1.58 -7.86
CA PHE A 64 -9.77 0.52 -8.27
C PHE A 64 -10.12 -0.83 -7.68
N ASP A 65 -10.00 -1.87 -8.49
CA ASP A 65 -10.09 -3.27 -8.04
C ASP A 65 -8.88 -3.65 -7.17
N ALA A 66 -7.72 -3.08 -7.49
CA ALA A 66 -6.49 -3.31 -6.76
C ALA A 66 -5.68 -2.01 -6.61
N VAL A 67 -5.21 -1.74 -5.40
CA VAL A 67 -4.28 -0.65 -5.09
C VAL A 67 -3.01 -1.24 -4.49
N THR A 68 -1.86 -0.90 -5.07
CA THR A 68 -0.55 -1.31 -4.52
C THR A 68 0.36 -0.11 -4.38
N MET A 69 0.93 0.08 -3.20
CA MET A 69 1.76 1.25 -2.89
C MET A 69 3.02 0.85 -2.13
N ASN A 70 4.11 1.52 -2.46
CA ASN A 70 5.32 1.57 -1.64
C ASN A 70 5.76 3.05 -1.58
N PRO A 71 5.08 3.87 -0.76
CA PRO A 71 5.36 5.30 -0.68
C PRO A 71 6.70 5.58 0.03
N PRO A 72 7.23 6.80 -0.08
CA PRO A 72 8.40 7.19 0.68
C PRO A 72 8.11 7.18 2.18
N TYR A 73 8.90 6.41 2.95
CA TYR A 73 8.66 6.21 4.39
C TYR A 73 8.86 7.50 5.18
N SER A 74 7.90 7.80 6.05
CA SER A 74 7.95 8.98 6.94
C SER A 74 8.24 10.28 6.20
N ALA A 75 7.71 10.44 5.00
CA ALA A 75 7.85 11.67 4.23
C ALA A 75 7.12 12.85 4.90
N ASN A 76 7.61 14.05 4.66
CA ASN A 76 6.89 15.26 5.01
C ASN A 76 5.77 15.53 3.97
N TRP A 77 4.64 16.07 4.46
CA TRP A 77 3.55 16.55 3.63
C TRP A 77 2.95 17.82 4.23
N SER A 78 2.06 18.51 3.51
CA SER A 78 1.53 19.79 3.96
C SER A 78 0.69 19.68 5.25
N ALA A 79 -0.12 18.62 5.37
CA ALA A 79 -1.07 18.42 6.45
C ALA A 79 -1.87 19.69 6.77
N ALA A 80 -2.24 20.45 5.72
CA ALA A 80 -2.97 21.70 5.87
C ALA A 80 -4.37 21.47 6.45
N GLU A 81 -4.87 22.43 7.23
CA GLU A 81 -6.19 22.31 7.89
C GLU A 81 -7.34 21.99 6.93
N GLY A 82 -7.26 22.45 5.68
CA GLY A 82 -8.25 22.15 4.64
C GLY A 82 -8.42 20.66 4.37
N PHE A 83 -7.39 19.85 4.58
CA PHE A 83 -7.48 18.40 4.42
C PHE A 83 -8.39 17.71 5.46
N LYS A 84 -8.78 18.37 6.52
CA LYS A 84 -9.80 17.85 7.45
C LYS A 84 -11.19 17.76 6.82
N GLN A 85 -11.42 18.50 5.73
CA GLN A 85 -12.66 18.49 4.94
C GLN A 85 -12.52 17.63 3.68
N ASP A 86 -11.34 17.12 3.38
CA ASP A 86 -11.06 16.26 2.24
C ASP A 86 -11.62 14.86 2.52
N GLU A 87 -12.45 14.36 1.61
CA GLU A 87 -13.15 13.07 1.74
C GLU A 87 -12.18 11.90 1.96
N ARG A 88 -10.95 12.01 1.48
CA ARG A 88 -9.90 10.99 1.71
C ARG A 88 -9.53 10.84 3.18
N PHE A 89 -9.70 11.89 3.99
CA PHE A 89 -9.14 11.95 5.35
C PHE A 89 -10.15 12.25 6.46
N MET A 90 -11.34 12.78 6.14
CA MET A 90 -12.25 13.35 7.14
C MET A 90 -12.84 12.32 8.12
N ASP A 91 -13.00 11.07 7.72
CA ASP A 91 -13.74 10.04 8.48
C ASP A 91 -12.88 9.24 9.48
N TYR A 92 -11.62 9.64 9.67
CA TYR A 92 -10.67 8.86 10.46
C TYR A 92 -10.34 9.52 11.80
N GLY A 93 -11.36 9.65 12.66
CA GLY A 93 -11.21 10.19 14.02
C GLY A 93 -10.90 11.68 14.07
N GLY A 94 -11.21 12.44 13.02
CA GLY A 94 -11.00 13.89 12.95
C GLY A 94 -9.53 14.33 13.02
N LYS A 95 -8.59 13.44 12.73
CA LYS A 95 -7.15 13.69 12.79
C LYS A 95 -6.50 13.44 11.43
N LEU A 96 -5.62 14.35 11.04
CA LEU A 96 -4.73 14.15 9.90
C LEU A 96 -3.47 13.40 10.33
N ALA A 97 -2.87 12.66 9.41
CA ALA A 97 -1.54 12.11 9.61
C ALA A 97 -0.55 13.24 9.97
N PRO A 98 0.46 12.97 10.82
CA PRO A 98 1.42 14.02 11.21
C PRO A 98 2.14 14.62 10.01
N LYS A 99 2.37 15.94 10.02
CA LYS A 99 3.09 16.66 8.94
C LYS A 99 4.44 16.02 8.59
N SER A 100 5.13 15.45 9.56
CA SER A 100 6.44 14.81 9.39
C SER A 100 6.38 13.32 9.07
N LYS A 101 5.17 12.74 8.90
CA LYS A 101 4.95 11.31 8.68
C LYS A 101 3.68 11.08 7.85
N ALA A 102 3.83 11.16 6.54
CA ALA A 102 2.74 10.98 5.59
C ALA A 102 2.26 9.52 5.43
N ASP A 103 2.82 8.57 6.18
CA ASP A 103 2.57 7.13 6.02
C ASP A 103 1.05 6.83 5.95
N TYR A 104 0.28 7.31 6.92
CA TYR A 104 -1.17 7.15 6.92
C TYR A 104 -1.90 8.02 5.89
N ALA A 105 -1.35 9.16 5.48
CA ALA A 105 -1.98 9.96 4.42
C ALA A 105 -1.95 9.21 3.08
N PHE A 106 -0.84 8.56 2.74
CA PHE A 106 -0.77 7.67 1.58
C PHE A 106 -1.71 6.47 1.70
N LEU A 107 -1.78 5.85 2.87
CA LEU A 107 -2.68 4.73 3.11
C LEU A 107 -4.14 5.14 2.88
N LEU A 108 -4.57 6.25 3.46
CA LEU A 108 -5.95 6.74 3.34
C LEU A 108 -6.29 7.17 1.92
N HIS A 109 -5.36 7.82 1.21
CA HIS A 109 -5.54 8.17 -0.21
C HIS A 109 -5.79 6.91 -1.06
N GLY A 110 -4.94 5.89 -0.97
CA GLY A 110 -5.12 4.66 -1.73
C GLY A 110 -6.39 3.90 -1.33
N PHE A 111 -6.75 3.93 -0.05
CA PHE A 111 -7.95 3.28 0.46
C PHE A 111 -9.24 3.99 0.02
N TYR A 112 -9.22 5.32 -0.11
CA TYR A 112 -10.32 6.10 -0.64
C TYR A 112 -10.71 5.65 -2.04
N HIS A 113 -9.73 5.52 -2.93
CA HIS A 113 -9.91 5.10 -4.32
C HIS A 113 -10.14 3.59 -4.53
N LEU A 114 -10.27 2.83 -3.46
CA LEU A 114 -10.52 1.39 -3.57
C LEU A 114 -12.02 1.11 -3.76
N LYS A 115 -12.37 0.22 -4.67
CA LYS A 115 -13.75 -0.33 -4.79
C LYS A 115 -14.17 -1.03 -3.50
N GLN A 116 -15.47 -1.16 -3.30
CA GLN A 116 -16.02 -1.90 -2.15
C GLN A 116 -15.51 -3.36 -2.10
N THR A 117 -15.34 -3.98 -3.25
CA THR A 117 -14.83 -5.35 -3.39
C THR A 117 -13.32 -5.41 -3.61
N GLY A 118 -12.66 -4.26 -3.69
CA GLY A 118 -11.24 -4.14 -4.00
C GLY A 118 -10.32 -4.57 -2.85
N THR A 119 -9.06 -4.76 -3.18
CA THR A 119 -8.00 -5.06 -2.20
C THR A 119 -6.83 -4.09 -2.36
N MET A 120 -6.39 -3.52 -1.26
CA MET A 120 -5.20 -2.67 -1.22
C MET A 120 -4.08 -3.35 -0.46
N ALA A 121 -2.85 -3.24 -0.96
CA ALA A 121 -1.64 -3.64 -0.26
C ALA A 121 -0.64 -2.47 -0.25
N ILE A 122 -0.19 -2.07 0.94
CA ILE A 122 0.75 -0.97 1.10
C ILE A 122 1.93 -1.39 1.98
N VAL A 123 3.15 -1.07 1.53
CA VAL A 123 4.38 -1.31 2.29
C VAL A 123 4.68 -0.08 3.13
N LEU A 124 4.80 -0.26 4.44
CA LEU A 124 5.04 0.82 5.40
C LEU A 124 6.07 0.39 6.47
N PRO A 125 6.74 1.34 7.14
CA PRO A 125 7.63 1.02 8.25
C PRO A 125 6.82 0.53 9.46
N HIS A 126 7.39 -0.37 10.26
CA HIS A 126 6.72 -0.95 11.45
C HIS A 126 6.16 0.11 12.42
N GLY A 127 6.72 1.31 12.44
CA GLY A 127 6.25 2.40 13.28
C GLY A 127 4.74 2.69 13.15
N VAL A 128 4.16 2.46 11.97
CA VAL A 128 2.71 2.66 11.75
C VAL A 128 1.84 1.74 12.61
N LEU A 129 2.37 0.63 13.08
CA LEU A 129 1.63 -0.35 13.89
C LEU A 129 1.48 0.06 15.36
N PHE A 130 2.38 0.91 15.88
CA PHE A 130 2.41 1.22 17.32
C PHE A 130 2.47 2.70 17.66
N ARG A 131 2.81 3.61 16.72
CA ARG A 131 2.79 5.04 17.01
C ARG A 131 1.40 5.49 17.43
N GLY A 132 1.34 6.34 18.48
CA GLY A 132 0.11 6.87 19.08
C GLY A 132 -0.39 8.15 18.41
N ALA A 133 -1.07 9.00 19.20
CA ALA A 133 -1.64 10.28 18.80
C ALA A 133 -2.51 10.17 17.53
N ALA A 134 -2.28 11.00 16.51
CA ALA A 134 -3.09 11.01 15.29
C ALA A 134 -3.07 9.68 14.54
N GLU A 135 -1.90 9.04 14.40
CA GLU A 135 -1.79 7.73 13.75
C GLU A 135 -2.53 6.64 14.51
N GLY A 136 -2.48 6.69 15.85
CA GLY A 136 -3.26 5.77 16.70
C GLY A 136 -4.77 5.94 16.52
N SER A 137 -5.25 7.18 16.37
CA SER A 137 -6.68 7.47 16.11
C SER A 137 -7.13 6.93 14.77
N ILE A 138 -6.36 7.19 13.70
CA ILE A 138 -6.65 6.70 12.35
C ILE A 138 -6.67 5.16 12.35
N ARG A 139 -5.65 4.54 12.93
CA ARG A 139 -5.55 3.08 13.01
C ARG A 139 -6.71 2.46 13.78
N LYS A 140 -7.14 3.10 14.87
CA LYS A 140 -8.31 2.65 15.66
C LYS A 140 -9.56 2.64 14.78
N THR A 141 -9.84 3.71 14.05
CA THR A 141 -11.00 3.79 13.15
C THR A 141 -10.95 2.70 12.06
N LEU A 142 -9.80 2.49 11.44
CA LEU A 142 -9.62 1.43 10.43
C LEU A 142 -9.87 0.02 11.00
N LEU A 143 -9.46 -0.23 12.26
CA LEU A 143 -9.71 -1.50 12.95
C LEU A 143 -11.20 -1.67 13.31
N GLU A 144 -11.82 -0.63 13.85
CA GLU A 144 -13.24 -0.64 14.25
C GLU A 144 -14.16 -0.85 13.03
N ASN A 145 -13.79 -0.30 11.87
CA ASN A 145 -14.49 -0.51 10.61
C ASN A 145 -14.19 -1.87 9.95
N GLY A 146 -13.25 -2.65 10.50
CA GLY A 146 -12.83 -3.92 9.91
C GLY A 146 -12.01 -3.76 8.61
N SER A 147 -11.49 -2.57 8.34
CA SER A 147 -10.79 -2.26 7.08
C SER A 147 -9.42 -2.92 6.96
N ILE A 148 -8.73 -3.15 8.08
CA ILE A 148 -7.43 -3.85 8.09
C ILE A 148 -7.68 -5.35 8.04
N TYR A 149 -7.26 -5.97 6.92
CA TYR A 149 -7.49 -7.39 6.67
C TYR A 149 -6.34 -8.27 7.12
N ALA A 150 -5.10 -7.83 6.84
CA ALA A 150 -3.89 -8.54 7.27
C ALA A 150 -2.72 -7.58 7.47
N VAL A 151 -1.80 -7.98 8.32
CA VAL A 151 -0.50 -7.33 8.54
C VAL A 151 0.59 -8.39 8.37
N ILE A 152 1.50 -8.19 7.41
CA ILE A 152 2.58 -9.11 7.10
C ILE A 152 3.90 -8.42 7.45
N GLY A 153 4.56 -8.90 8.50
CA GLY A 153 5.89 -8.42 8.89
C GLY A 153 6.96 -8.94 7.94
N LEU A 154 7.71 -8.05 7.31
CA LEU A 154 8.74 -8.41 6.35
C LEU A 154 10.13 -8.50 7.01
N PRO A 155 11.08 -9.23 6.42
CA PRO A 155 12.47 -9.21 6.84
C PRO A 155 13.04 -7.79 6.83
N SER A 156 13.95 -7.49 7.77
CA SER A 156 14.72 -6.24 7.73
C SER A 156 15.68 -6.23 6.54
N ASN A 157 16.20 -5.06 6.19
CA ASN A 157 17.21 -4.89 5.15
C ASN A 157 16.83 -5.48 3.78
N MET A 158 15.55 -5.37 3.39
CA MET A 158 15.06 -5.80 2.07
C MET A 158 15.20 -4.70 0.99
N PHE A 159 15.28 -3.44 1.38
CA PHE A 159 15.29 -2.30 0.46
C PHE A 159 16.65 -1.63 0.39
N TYR A 160 17.07 -1.21 -0.81
CA TYR A 160 18.42 -0.72 -1.08
C TYR A 160 18.90 0.43 -0.19
N ASN A 161 18.01 1.32 0.21
CA ASN A 161 18.39 2.56 0.91
C ASN A 161 17.99 2.58 2.38
N THR A 162 17.54 1.46 2.93
CA THR A 162 17.11 1.39 4.33
C THR A 162 17.20 -0.03 4.87
N SER A 163 17.67 -0.15 6.12
CA SER A 163 17.64 -1.41 6.88
C SER A 163 16.38 -1.53 7.77
N ILE A 164 15.48 -0.53 7.70
CA ILE A 164 14.31 -0.47 8.58
C ILE A 164 13.40 -1.67 8.32
N PRO A 165 12.91 -2.36 9.37
CA PRO A 165 11.90 -3.39 9.20
C PRO A 165 10.58 -2.76 8.74
N THR A 166 9.95 -3.40 7.77
CA THR A 166 8.71 -2.95 7.15
C THR A 166 7.62 -4.00 7.26
N CYS A 167 6.40 -3.61 7.02
CA CYS A 167 5.27 -4.52 6.91
C CYS A 167 4.43 -4.19 5.68
N ILE A 168 3.70 -5.18 5.19
CA ILE A 168 2.61 -4.97 4.26
C ILE A 168 1.32 -4.91 5.07
N ILE A 169 0.54 -3.83 4.90
CA ILE A 169 -0.82 -3.76 5.42
C ILE A 169 -1.77 -4.02 4.25
N VAL A 170 -2.62 -5.03 4.41
CA VAL A 170 -3.66 -5.35 3.45
C VAL A 170 -4.99 -4.81 3.95
N LEU A 171 -5.66 -4.02 3.11
CA LEU A 171 -6.94 -3.39 3.43
C LEU A 171 -8.03 -3.83 2.45
N LYS A 172 -9.26 -3.91 2.98
CA LYS A 172 -10.50 -4.15 2.21
C LYS A 172 -11.61 -3.26 2.77
N LYS A 173 -12.47 -2.70 1.92
CA LYS A 173 -13.59 -1.86 2.36
C LYS A 173 -14.74 -2.68 2.94
N HIS A 174 -15.24 -3.63 2.18
CA HIS A 174 -16.39 -4.43 2.57
C HIS A 174 -15.98 -5.88 2.87
N ARG A 175 -16.19 -6.30 4.12
CA ARG A 175 -15.99 -7.68 4.53
C ARG A 175 -16.86 -8.01 5.75
N GLU A 176 -17.18 -9.28 5.89
CA GLU A 176 -17.74 -9.82 7.13
C GLU A 176 -16.59 -10.02 8.14
N GLY A 177 -16.85 -9.61 9.39
CA GLY A 177 -15.86 -9.75 10.46
C GLY A 177 -14.82 -8.61 10.55
N ARG A 178 -14.11 -8.56 11.68
CA ARG A 178 -13.11 -7.54 12.02
C ARG A 178 -11.77 -8.13 12.46
N ASP A 179 -11.63 -9.44 12.32
CA ASP A 179 -10.39 -10.16 12.62
C ASP A 179 -9.25 -9.69 11.71
N VAL A 180 -8.07 -9.56 12.25
CA VAL A 180 -6.87 -9.19 11.50
C VAL A 180 -5.90 -10.36 11.53
N LEU A 181 -5.48 -10.81 10.36
CA LEU A 181 -4.45 -11.83 10.25
C LEU A 181 -3.07 -11.19 10.38
N PHE A 182 -2.26 -11.65 11.33
CA PHE A 182 -0.85 -11.27 11.45
C PHE A 182 0.02 -12.41 10.93
N ILE A 183 0.93 -12.10 10.00
CA ILE A 183 1.92 -13.04 9.48
C ILE A 183 3.31 -12.51 9.79
N ASP A 184 4.12 -13.31 10.48
CA ASP A 184 5.52 -12.99 10.74
C ASP A 184 6.43 -13.65 9.69
N ALA A 185 6.73 -12.93 8.63
CA ALA A 185 7.68 -13.34 7.61
C ALA A 185 9.12 -12.82 7.87
N SER A 186 9.40 -12.30 9.06
CA SER A 186 10.68 -11.63 9.37
C SER A 186 11.91 -12.54 9.21
N LYS A 187 11.73 -13.87 9.22
CA LYS A 187 12.78 -14.86 9.06
C LYS A 187 12.79 -15.55 7.69
N LEU A 188 11.84 -15.24 6.83
CA LEU A 188 11.70 -15.85 5.50
C LEU A 188 12.54 -15.09 4.47
N PHE A 189 13.85 -15.31 4.47
CA PHE A 189 14.78 -14.68 3.55
C PHE A 189 16.08 -15.44 3.39
N GLU A 190 16.75 -15.20 2.27
CA GLU A 190 18.16 -15.50 2.08
C GLU A 190 18.98 -14.22 2.24
N LYS A 191 20.13 -14.34 2.90
CA LYS A 191 21.06 -13.23 3.06
C LYS A 191 21.95 -13.07 1.83
N GLU A 192 21.81 -11.97 1.13
CA GLU A 192 22.71 -11.59 0.05
C GLU A 192 23.70 -10.50 0.47
N LYS A 193 24.71 -10.21 -0.37
CA LYS A 193 25.83 -9.30 -0.03
C LYS A 193 25.37 -7.89 0.40
N LYS A 194 24.28 -7.38 -0.15
CA LYS A 194 23.82 -6.00 0.09
C LYS A 194 22.49 -5.91 0.82
N GLN A 195 21.65 -6.93 0.72
CA GLN A 195 20.29 -6.95 1.27
C GLN A 195 19.82 -8.37 1.55
N ASN A 196 18.74 -8.50 2.30
CA ASN A 196 17.99 -9.74 2.44
C ASN A 196 17.00 -9.86 1.28
N VAL A 197 16.78 -11.07 0.79
CA VAL A 197 15.92 -11.33 -0.36
C VAL A 197 14.93 -12.44 -0.02
N MET A 198 13.66 -12.20 -0.22
CA MET A 198 12.65 -13.25 -0.21
C MET A 198 12.65 -13.92 -1.58
N LYS A 199 12.87 -15.23 -1.60
CA LYS A 199 12.75 -16.06 -2.80
C LYS A 199 11.29 -16.45 -3.02
N GLU A 200 11.01 -17.02 -4.19
CA GLU A 200 9.65 -17.41 -4.58
C GLU A 200 9.01 -18.35 -3.54
N GLU A 201 9.74 -19.34 -3.06
CA GLU A 201 9.29 -20.25 -1.99
C GLU A 201 8.87 -19.55 -0.69
N HIS A 202 9.57 -18.47 -0.29
CA HIS A 202 9.20 -17.67 0.87
C HIS A 202 7.89 -16.88 0.61
N ILE A 203 7.73 -16.37 -0.61
CA ILE A 203 6.52 -15.65 -1.03
C ILE A 203 5.34 -16.62 -1.08
N ASP A 204 5.51 -17.79 -1.66
CA ASP A 204 4.48 -18.83 -1.75
C ASP A 204 4.01 -19.27 -0.36
N HIS A 205 4.95 -19.46 0.58
CA HIS A 205 4.61 -19.76 1.96
C HIS A 205 3.78 -18.66 2.63
N VAL A 206 4.15 -17.39 2.45
CA VAL A 206 3.36 -16.25 2.96
C VAL A 206 1.96 -16.23 2.31
N LEU A 207 1.86 -16.52 1.02
CA LEU A 207 0.57 -16.59 0.32
C LEU A 207 -0.28 -17.75 0.82
N GLU A 208 0.32 -18.88 1.14
CA GLU A 208 -0.38 -20.01 1.75
C GLU A 208 -0.97 -19.64 3.12
N LEU A 209 -0.16 -19.03 4.01
CA LEU A 209 -0.62 -18.54 5.30
C LEU A 209 -1.76 -17.50 5.15
N TYR A 210 -1.61 -16.59 4.21
CA TYR A 210 -2.60 -15.55 3.92
C TYR A 210 -3.93 -16.14 3.44
N ASN A 211 -3.90 -17.13 2.55
CA ASN A 211 -5.08 -17.74 1.97
C ASN A 211 -5.79 -18.66 2.97
N ASN A 212 -5.04 -19.43 3.74
CA ASN A 212 -5.58 -20.37 4.72
C ASN A 212 -6.17 -19.68 5.95
N ARG A 213 -5.69 -18.51 6.33
CA ARG A 213 -6.11 -17.74 7.52
C ARG A 213 -6.24 -18.59 8.79
N LYS A 214 -5.33 -19.53 8.99
CA LYS A 214 -5.27 -20.36 10.19
C LYS A 214 -4.11 -19.93 11.06
N THR A 215 -4.29 -20.05 12.36
CA THR A 215 -3.19 -19.85 13.31
C THR A 215 -2.13 -20.93 13.08
N VAL A 216 -0.90 -20.50 12.85
CA VAL A 216 0.29 -21.34 12.75
C VAL A 216 1.30 -20.83 13.77
N GLU A 217 1.78 -21.69 14.65
CA GLU A 217 2.66 -21.28 15.75
C GLU A 217 3.90 -20.53 15.23
N LYS A 218 4.13 -19.32 15.75
CA LYS A 218 5.21 -18.39 15.41
C LYS A 218 5.20 -17.80 14.00
N GLU A 219 4.18 -18.08 13.17
CA GLU A 219 4.13 -17.62 11.78
C GLU A 219 2.85 -16.86 11.46
N ALA A 220 1.68 -17.31 11.94
CA ALA A 220 0.40 -16.65 11.69
C ALA A 220 -0.54 -16.69 12.90
N TYR A 221 -1.25 -15.59 13.16
CA TYR A 221 -2.11 -15.38 14.31
C TYR A 221 -3.41 -14.66 13.91
#